data_358f1e6680d441a4a18e9c80c24d502e
#
_entry.id   358f1e6680d441a4a18e9c80c24d502e
#
_cell.length_a   1.000
_cell.length_b   1.000
_cell.length_c   1.000
_cell.angle_alpha   90.00
_cell.angle_beta   90.00
_cell.angle_gamma   90.00
#
_symmetry.space_group_name_H-M   'P 1'
#
loop_
_entity.id
_entity.type
_entity.pdbx_description
1 polymer ?
#
loop_
_entity_poly.entity_id
_entity_poly.type
_entity_poly.pdbx_seq_one_letter_code
_entity_poly.pdbx_strand_id
1 'polypeptide(L)'
;MRTKKMVSLAIAFLLSAMSVFTAYAADEKIDTVRLQFSYDKEPETGEDIGDIHVSAGDNTYDVESAEYTNTEDKDTWTVGDVPEVKIELSAREGYRFSYTSKSHFKVSGCDAEFKKAKIYDDGDYMEVTVELKRIGGRLEGTSNLDWNDHTAEWDEIEGAKSYDVKLLRDEIGRAHV
;
A
#
# COMPACT_ATOMS: atom_id res chain seq x y z
N MET A 1 72.80 -19.89 -64.58
CA MET A 1 72.36 -19.63 -63.16
C MET A 1 71.01 -18.88 -63.18
N ARG A 2 69.95 -19.54 -62.75
CA ARG A 2 68.59 -18.96 -62.73
C ARG A 2 68.30 -18.47 -61.33
N THR A 3 68.19 -17.17 -61.14
CA THR A 3 67.74 -16.57 -59.90
C THR A 3 66.20 -16.61 -59.75
N LYS A 4 65.72 -17.39 -58.79
CA LYS A 4 64.26 -17.41 -58.41
C LYS A 4 63.95 -16.17 -57.59
N LYS A 5 63.03 -15.35 -58.11
CA LYS A 5 62.41 -14.26 -57.35
C LYS A 5 61.34 -14.84 -56.45
N MET A 6 61.50 -14.75 -55.17
CA MET A 6 60.43 -15.01 -54.24
C MET A 6 59.52 -13.76 -54.12
N VAL A 7 58.26 -13.96 -54.46
CA VAL A 7 57.23 -12.96 -54.24
C VAL A 7 56.62 -13.24 -52.85
N SER A 8 56.89 -12.35 -51.91
CA SER A 8 56.28 -12.39 -50.53
C SER A 8 54.90 -11.76 -50.60
N LEU A 9 53.87 -12.58 -50.45
CA LEU A 9 52.48 -12.13 -50.33
C LEU A 9 52.19 -11.81 -48.87
N ALA A 10 52.19 -10.52 -48.51
CA ALA A 10 51.77 -10.05 -47.22
C ALA A 10 50.23 -9.98 -47.21
N ILE A 11 49.60 -10.93 -46.52
CA ILE A 11 48.16 -10.88 -46.22
C ILE A 11 47.99 -10.00 -45.01
N ALA A 12 47.53 -8.76 -45.21
CA ALA A 12 47.08 -7.88 -44.15
C ALA A 12 45.71 -8.33 -43.68
N PHE A 13 45.68 -8.95 -42.50
CA PHE A 13 44.43 -9.27 -41.78
C PHE A 13 43.91 -8.00 -41.14
N LEU A 14 42.95 -7.31 -41.78
CA LEU A 14 42.18 -6.25 -41.14
C LEU A 14 41.19 -6.90 -40.19
N LEU A 15 41.53 -6.97 -38.90
CA LEU A 15 40.57 -7.22 -37.82
C LEU A 15 39.71 -5.94 -37.66
N SER A 16 38.56 -5.93 -38.33
CA SER A 16 37.50 -5.00 -38.06
C SER A 16 36.87 -5.42 -36.71
N ALA A 17 37.30 -4.78 -35.64
CA ALA A 17 36.61 -4.85 -34.35
C ALA A 17 35.27 -4.12 -34.51
N MET A 18 34.23 -4.83 -34.87
CA MET A 18 32.86 -4.36 -34.73
C MET A 18 32.60 -4.29 -33.21
N SER A 19 32.78 -3.12 -32.60
CA SER A 19 32.24 -2.80 -31.31
C SER A 19 30.70 -2.80 -31.45
N VAL A 20 30.06 -3.86 -31.05
CA VAL A 20 28.62 -3.89 -30.91
C VAL A 20 28.34 -2.98 -29.69
N PHE A 21 28.09 -1.70 -29.94
CA PHE A 21 27.47 -0.83 -28.98
C PHE A 21 26.03 -1.33 -28.82
N THR A 22 25.76 -2.17 -27.83
CA THR A 22 24.42 -2.36 -27.33
C THR A 22 24.03 -1.01 -26.70
N ALA A 23 23.29 -0.22 -27.46
CA ALA A 23 22.58 0.92 -26.86
C ALA A 23 21.58 0.30 -25.87
N TYR A 24 21.89 0.35 -24.57
CA TYR A 24 20.89 0.13 -23.55
C TYR A 24 19.88 1.26 -23.74
N ALA A 25 18.70 0.92 -24.24
CA ALA A 25 17.58 1.84 -24.20
C ALA A 25 17.37 2.20 -22.72
N ALA A 26 17.30 3.49 -22.41
CA ALA A 26 16.96 3.90 -21.06
C ALA A 26 15.52 3.41 -20.78
N ASP A 27 15.32 2.85 -19.57
CA ASP A 27 14.01 2.36 -19.16
C ASP A 27 12.94 3.44 -19.28
N GLU A 28 11.80 3.05 -19.77
CA GLU A 28 10.64 3.91 -19.90
C GLU A 28 10.06 4.22 -18.51
N LYS A 29 9.73 5.50 -18.27
CA LYS A 29 9.16 5.91 -17.00
C LYS A 29 7.70 5.53 -16.93
N ILE A 30 7.32 4.85 -15.86
CA ILE A 30 5.92 4.62 -15.51
C ILE A 30 5.33 5.94 -15.03
N ASP A 31 4.49 6.55 -15.87
CA ASP A 31 3.89 7.86 -15.58
C ASP A 31 2.74 7.78 -14.59
N THR A 32 1.95 6.71 -14.64
CA THR A 32 0.78 6.54 -13.77
C THR A 32 0.70 5.12 -13.24
N VAL A 33 0.71 4.96 -11.93
CA VAL A 33 0.45 3.69 -11.23
C VAL A 33 -1.05 3.56 -10.99
N ARG A 34 -1.66 2.46 -11.47
CA ARG A 34 -3.08 2.14 -11.30
C ARG A 34 -3.22 0.89 -10.44
N LEU A 35 -3.95 1.00 -9.35
CA LEU A 35 -4.18 -0.11 -8.42
C LEU A 35 -5.69 -0.28 -8.20
N GLN A 36 -6.14 -1.52 -8.26
CA GLN A 36 -7.52 -1.88 -7.96
C GLN A 36 -7.55 -2.80 -6.75
N PHE A 37 -8.34 -2.42 -5.75
CA PHE A 37 -8.50 -3.09 -4.47
C PHE A 37 -9.78 -3.89 -4.42
N SER A 38 -9.73 -5.05 -3.78
CA SER A 38 -10.89 -5.85 -3.43
C SER A 38 -10.66 -6.58 -2.12
N TYR A 39 -11.74 -6.91 -1.41
CA TYR A 39 -11.72 -7.72 -0.20
C TYR A 39 -12.21 -9.13 -0.51
N ASP A 40 -11.75 -10.11 0.23
CA ASP A 40 -12.46 -11.37 0.37
C ASP A 40 -13.71 -11.19 1.24
N LYS A 41 -13.57 -10.36 2.30
CA LYS A 41 -14.64 -9.99 3.20
C LYS A 41 -14.51 -8.51 3.53
N GLU A 42 -15.58 -7.74 3.36
CA GLU A 42 -15.57 -6.31 3.70
C GLU A 42 -15.26 -6.14 5.19
N PRO A 43 -14.29 -5.27 5.55
CA PRO A 43 -13.96 -5.02 6.95
C PRO A 43 -15.13 -4.37 7.70
N GLU A 44 -15.63 -5.06 8.71
CA GLU A 44 -16.72 -4.59 9.59
C GLU A 44 -16.32 -4.74 11.06
N THR A 45 -16.92 -3.93 11.93
CA THR A 45 -16.67 -3.96 13.37
C THR A 45 -16.96 -5.35 13.94
N GLY A 46 -16.00 -5.92 14.69
CA GLY A 46 -16.09 -7.23 15.32
C GLY A 46 -15.80 -8.40 14.39
N GLU A 47 -15.55 -8.15 13.10
CA GLU A 47 -15.17 -9.18 12.16
C GLU A 47 -13.65 -9.38 12.13
N ASP A 48 -13.23 -10.63 11.89
CA ASP A 48 -11.83 -10.97 11.75
C ASP A 48 -11.17 -10.18 10.60
N ILE A 49 -9.91 -9.86 10.78
CA ILE A 49 -9.10 -9.21 9.75
C ILE A 49 -8.84 -10.24 8.64
N GLY A 50 -9.52 -10.06 7.51
CA GLY A 50 -9.35 -10.87 6.31
C GLY A 50 -8.22 -10.39 5.41
N ASP A 51 -8.12 -10.99 4.23
CA ASP A 51 -7.11 -10.62 3.23
C ASP A 51 -7.58 -9.47 2.34
N ILE A 52 -6.61 -8.69 1.88
CA ILE A 52 -6.77 -7.64 0.88
C ILE A 52 -6.10 -8.06 -0.43
N HIS A 53 -6.82 -7.92 -1.53
CA HIS A 53 -6.28 -8.19 -2.85
C HIS A 53 -6.09 -6.90 -3.62
N VAL A 54 -4.91 -6.77 -4.23
CA VAL A 54 -4.55 -5.63 -5.07
C VAL A 54 -4.09 -6.14 -6.43
N SER A 55 -4.62 -5.56 -7.48
CA SER A 55 -4.19 -5.87 -8.84
C SER A 55 -3.66 -4.63 -9.54
N ALA A 56 -2.65 -4.83 -10.39
CA ALA A 56 -2.14 -3.80 -11.29
C ALA A 56 -3.15 -3.50 -12.39
N GLY A 57 -3.40 -2.23 -12.64
CA GLY A 57 -4.24 -1.78 -13.76
C GLY A 57 -3.45 -1.51 -15.05
N ASP A 58 -2.19 -1.92 -15.10
CA ASP A 58 -1.26 -1.75 -16.22
C ASP A 58 -0.33 -2.97 -16.30
N ASN A 59 0.32 -3.18 -17.44
CA ASN A 59 1.24 -4.29 -17.67
C ASN A 59 2.72 -3.87 -17.62
N THR A 60 3.02 -2.68 -17.11
CA THR A 60 4.39 -2.17 -16.98
C THR A 60 5.04 -2.49 -15.64
N TYR A 61 4.27 -3.01 -14.69
CA TYR A 61 4.70 -3.43 -13.35
C TYR A 61 3.82 -4.56 -12.81
N ASP A 62 4.31 -5.24 -11.79
CA ASP A 62 3.60 -6.30 -11.06
C ASP A 62 3.36 -5.87 -9.61
N VAL A 63 2.32 -6.43 -8.98
CA VAL A 63 2.07 -6.34 -7.54
C VAL A 63 2.69 -7.57 -6.90
N GLU A 64 3.71 -7.38 -6.06
CA GLU A 64 4.43 -8.46 -5.39
C GLU A 64 3.74 -8.85 -4.08
N SER A 65 3.28 -7.87 -3.31
CA SER A 65 2.57 -8.08 -2.06
C SER A 65 1.60 -6.95 -1.75
N ALA A 66 0.59 -7.26 -0.94
CA ALA A 66 -0.32 -6.29 -0.35
C ALA A 66 -0.71 -6.75 1.05
N GLU A 67 -0.43 -5.95 2.06
CA GLU A 67 -0.60 -6.32 3.47
C GLU A 67 -1.14 -5.14 4.28
N TYR A 68 -1.97 -5.44 5.28
CA TYR A 68 -2.34 -4.45 6.29
C TYR A 68 -1.14 -4.15 7.20
N THR A 69 -0.92 -2.87 7.53
CA THR A 69 0.24 -2.43 8.33
C THR A 69 -0.12 -1.99 9.74
N ASN A 70 -1.38 -1.88 10.07
CA ASN A 70 -1.85 -1.39 11.36
C ASN A 70 -2.74 -2.41 12.10
N THR A 71 -2.43 -3.69 11.93
CA THR A 71 -3.17 -4.82 12.48
C THR A 71 -2.33 -5.75 13.36
N GLU A 72 -1.08 -5.38 13.67
CA GLU A 72 -0.11 -6.26 14.35
C GLU A 72 -0.57 -6.76 15.72
N ASP A 73 -1.38 -5.97 16.44
CA ASP A 73 -1.82 -6.26 17.81
C ASP A 73 -3.32 -6.60 17.91
N LYS A 74 -3.98 -6.93 16.80
CA LYS A 74 -5.42 -7.19 16.80
C LYS A 74 -5.83 -8.23 15.77
N ASP A 75 -6.83 -9.02 16.15
CA ASP A 75 -7.40 -10.07 15.31
C ASP A 75 -8.69 -9.60 14.60
N THR A 76 -9.33 -8.56 15.12
CA THR A 76 -10.62 -8.05 14.61
C THR A 76 -10.60 -6.55 14.39
N TRP A 77 -11.50 -6.10 13.50
CA TRP A 77 -11.71 -4.67 13.25
C TRP A 77 -12.56 -4.03 14.34
N THR A 78 -12.20 -2.79 14.71
CA THR A 78 -12.98 -1.98 15.67
C THR A 78 -13.53 -0.71 15.02
N VAL A 79 -14.59 -0.16 15.61
CA VAL A 79 -15.18 1.10 15.14
C VAL A 79 -14.13 2.21 15.13
N GLY A 80 -14.03 2.89 13.98
CA GLY A 80 -13.13 4.01 13.81
C GLY A 80 -11.74 3.63 13.32
N ASP A 81 -11.42 2.35 13.17
CA ASP A 81 -10.22 1.92 12.48
C ASP A 81 -10.18 2.47 11.06
N VAL A 82 -8.99 2.79 10.61
CA VAL A 82 -8.71 3.13 9.21
C VAL A 82 -7.70 2.12 8.72
N PRO A 83 -8.13 1.08 7.97
CA PRO A 83 -7.20 0.09 7.47
C PRO A 83 -6.15 0.75 6.57
N GLU A 84 -4.88 0.47 6.84
CA GLU A 84 -3.76 0.94 6.04
C GLU A 84 -3.10 -0.24 5.35
N VAL A 85 -2.94 -0.15 4.03
CA VAL A 85 -2.35 -1.21 3.21
C VAL A 85 -1.03 -0.76 2.64
N LYS A 86 0.01 -1.56 2.84
CA LYS A 86 1.30 -1.45 2.16
C LYS A 86 1.29 -2.38 0.96
N ILE A 87 1.66 -1.84 -0.20
CA ILE A 87 1.74 -2.57 -1.47
C ILE A 87 3.18 -2.48 -1.97
N GLU A 88 3.76 -3.60 -2.33
CA GLU A 88 5.07 -3.69 -2.96
C GLU A 88 4.89 -3.97 -4.44
N LEU A 89 5.52 -3.14 -5.26
CA LEU A 89 5.46 -3.21 -6.72
C LEU A 89 6.84 -3.43 -7.30
N SER A 90 6.95 -4.22 -8.37
CA SER A 90 8.16 -4.37 -9.18
C SER A 90 7.91 -3.87 -10.61
N ALA A 91 8.83 -3.07 -11.14
CA ALA A 91 8.78 -2.66 -12.53
C ALA A 91 9.19 -3.84 -13.44
N ARG A 92 8.51 -4.01 -14.57
CA ARG A 92 8.90 -4.99 -15.56
C ARG A 92 10.08 -4.52 -16.39
N GLU A 93 10.76 -5.44 -17.03
CA GLU A 93 11.93 -5.16 -17.89
C GLU A 93 11.63 -4.04 -18.89
N GLY A 94 12.51 -3.04 -18.94
CA GLY A 94 12.39 -1.86 -19.78
C GLY A 94 11.55 -0.75 -19.21
N TYR A 95 11.07 -0.87 -17.96
CA TYR A 95 10.28 0.14 -17.26
C TYR A 95 10.90 0.49 -15.90
N ARG A 96 10.58 1.68 -15.40
CA ARG A 96 10.97 2.10 -14.04
C ARG A 96 9.98 3.08 -13.43
N PHE A 97 9.82 2.99 -12.12
CA PHE A 97 9.11 3.99 -11.35
C PHE A 97 9.92 5.28 -11.25
N SER A 98 9.25 6.43 -11.36
CA SER A 98 9.92 7.73 -11.32
C SER A 98 9.17 8.79 -10.50
N TYR A 99 7.95 8.52 -10.09
CA TYR A 99 7.07 9.50 -9.46
C TYR A 99 6.46 8.95 -8.17
N THR A 100 6.42 9.78 -7.13
CA THR A 100 5.85 9.44 -5.81
C THR A 100 4.71 10.37 -5.39
N SER A 101 4.38 11.38 -6.20
CA SER A 101 3.31 12.31 -5.87
C SER A 101 1.93 11.76 -6.20
N LYS A 102 0.91 12.10 -5.39
CA LYS A 102 -0.48 11.61 -5.50
C LYS A 102 -1.06 11.70 -6.92
N SER A 103 -0.66 12.70 -7.71
CA SER A 103 -1.15 12.91 -9.09
C SER A 103 -0.82 11.76 -10.06
N HIS A 104 0.21 10.96 -9.74
CA HIS A 104 0.64 9.81 -10.55
C HIS A 104 0.02 8.48 -10.09
N PHE A 105 -0.88 8.51 -9.12
CA PHE A 105 -1.55 7.31 -8.62
C PHE A 105 -3.05 7.37 -8.87
N LYS A 106 -3.59 6.27 -9.38
CA LYS A 106 -5.03 6.04 -9.53
C LYS A 106 -5.37 4.77 -8.76
N VAL A 107 -5.98 4.96 -7.61
CA VAL A 107 -6.46 3.88 -6.76
C VAL A 107 -7.98 3.78 -6.89
N SER A 108 -8.50 2.57 -6.91
CA SER A 108 -9.93 2.29 -7.06
C SER A 108 -10.32 1.02 -6.28
N GLY A 109 -11.58 0.92 -5.94
CA GLY A 109 -12.10 -0.14 -5.08
C GLY A 109 -11.87 0.12 -3.59
N CYS A 110 -12.71 -0.42 -2.74
CA CYS A 110 -12.62 -0.36 -1.28
C CYS A 110 -12.52 1.07 -0.70
N ASP A 111 -13.01 2.08 -1.41
CA ASP A 111 -12.85 3.51 -1.07
C ASP A 111 -11.39 3.86 -0.73
N ALA A 112 -10.44 3.26 -1.46
CA ALA A 112 -9.01 3.42 -1.23
C ALA A 112 -8.53 4.83 -1.58
N GLU A 113 -7.71 5.42 -0.71
CA GLU A 113 -7.05 6.70 -0.91
C GLU A 113 -5.54 6.59 -0.81
N PHE A 114 -4.84 7.16 -1.78
CA PHE A 114 -3.38 7.22 -1.77
C PHE A 114 -2.86 8.05 -0.58
N LYS A 115 -1.92 7.49 0.16
CA LYS A 115 -1.24 8.14 1.30
C LYS A 115 0.19 8.56 0.97
N LYS A 116 1.04 7.62 0.59
CA LYS A 116 2.44 7.87 0.24
C LYS A 116 2.99 6.80 -0.69
N ALA A 117 4.11 7.12 -1.34
CA ALA A 117 4.91 6.14 -2.08
C ALA A 117 6.41 6.38 -1.86
N LYS A 118 7.20 5.34 -2.01
CA LYS A 118 8.65 5.39 -1.94
C LYS A 118 9.25 4.47 -3.02
N ILE A 119 10.26 4.97 -3.73
CA ILE A 119 10.98 4.27 -4.80
C ILE A 119 12.29 3.74 -4.23
N TYR A 120 12.68 2.55 -4.68
CA TYR A 120 13.91 1.86 -4.35
C TYR A 120 14.60 1.37 -5.62
N ASP A 121 15.89 1.02 -5.51
CA ASP A 121 16.69 0.36 -6.54
C ASP A 121 16.59 1.05 -7.91
N ASP A 122 16.85 2.38 -7.92
CA ASP A 122 16.82 3.23 -9.12
C ASP A 122 15.51 3.21 -9.92
N GLY A 123 14.43 2.72 -9.31
CA GLY A 123 13.10 2.67 -9.91
C GLY A 123 12.59 1.28 -10.21
N ASP A 124 13.33 0.23 -9.88
CA ASP A 124 12.91 -1.15 -10.09
C ASP A 124 11.79 -1.56 -9.13
N TYR A 125 11.81 -1.01 -7.91
CA TYR A 125 10.81 -1.29 -6.87
C TYR A 125 10.16 -0.03 -6.33
N MET A 126 8.90 -0.19 -5.92
CA MET A 126 8.14 0.87 -5.27
C MET A 126 7.29 0.29 -4.15
N GLU A 127 7.28 0.97 -3.01
CA GLU A 127 6.33 0.75 -1.92
C GLU A 127 5.26 1.84 -1.98
N VAL A 128 4.00 1.45 -2.00
CA VAL A 128 2.85 2.36 -1.97
C VAL A 128 2.05 2.08 -0.71
N THR A 129 1.65 3.12 0.00
CA THR A 129 0.74 3.03 1.14
C THR A 129 -0.56 3.72 0.78
N VAL A 130 -1.67 3.02 1.03
CA VAL A 130 -3.03 3.54 0.89
C VAL A 130 -3.81 3.37 2.18
N GLU A 131 -4.76 4.26 2.41
CA GLU A 131 -5.79 4.13 3.43
C GLU A 131 -7.08 3.69 2.77
N LEU A 132 -7.81 2.77 3.43
CA LEU A 132 -9.12 2.34 2.99
C LEU A 132 -10.21 3.06 3.78
N LYS A 133 -11.46 2.80 3.44
CA LYS A 133 -12.60 3.36 4.15
C LYS A 133 -12.51 3.08 5.64
N ARG A 134 -12.76 4.11 6.44
CA ARG A 134 -12.87 3.96 7.90
C ARG A 134 -13.96 2.97 8.27
N ILE A 135 -13.63 2.05 9.19
CA ILE A 135 -14.59 1.09 9.72
C ILE A 135 -15.69 1.84 10.47
N GLY A 136 -16.88 1.73 9.93
CA GLY A 136 -18.10 2.26 10.54
C GLY A 136 -18.65 1.29 11.58
N GLY A 137 -19.66 1.75 12.29
CA GLY A 137 -20.41 0.93 13.22
C GLY A 137 -20.91 1.73 14.40
N ARG A 138 -21.57 1.06 15.31
CA ARG A 138 -22.02 1.61 16.58
C ARG A 138 -21.21 0.90 17.68
N LEU A 139 -20.58 1.68 18.52
CA LEU A 139 -19.97 1.14 19.74
C LEU A 139 -21.04 0.47 20.59
N GLU A 140 -20.71 -0.65 21.19
CA GLU A 140 -21.59 -1.26 22.18
C GLU A 140 -21.78 -0.31 23.36
N GLY A 141 -22.92 -0.41 24.00
CA GLY A 141 -23.18 0.35 25.23
C GLY A 141 -22.42 -0.26 26.39
N THR A 142 -21.97 0.55 27.34
CA THR A 142 -21.41 0.02 28.59
C THR A 142 -22.46 -0.78 29.34
N SER A 143 -22.07 -1.90 29.91
CA SER A 143 -22.96 -2.76 30.71
C SER A 143 -22.91 -2.48 32.21
N ASN A 144 -21.85 -1.87 32.72
CA ASN A 144 -21.59 -1.69 34.14
C ASN A 144 -21.49 -0.20 34.50
N LEU A 145 -22.53 0.56 34.10
CA LEU A 145 -22.62 1.95 34.54
C LEU A 145 -23.11 2.02 35.97
N ASP A 146 -22.27 2.48 36.87
CA ASP A 146 -22.59 2.72 38.27
C ASP A 146 -22.36 4.18 38.67
N TRP A 147 -23.14 4.64 39.62
CA TRP A 147 -23.02 5.98 40.16
C TRP A 147 -22.82 5.90 41.67
N ASN A 148 -21.63 6.27 42.12
CA ASN A 148 -21.26 6.27 43.51
C ASN A 148 -21.01 7.71 44.02
N ASP A 149 -21.90 8.22 44.83
CA ASP A 149 -21.88 9.60 45.37
C ASP A 149 -21.72 10.68 44.30
N HIS A 150 -20.52 10.95 43.85
CA HIS A 150 -20.18 11.99 42.86
C HIS A 150 -19.36 11.47 41.70
N THR A 151 -19.20 10.17 41.61
CA THR A 151 -18.38 9.52 40.61
C THR A 151 -19.22 8.56 39.77
N ALA A 152 -19.10 8.66 38.43
CA ALA A 152 -19.65 7.66 37.51
C ALA A 152 -18.53 6.68 37.11
N GLU A 153 -18.82 5.40 37.22
CA GLU A 153 -17.91 4.33 36.84
C GLU A 153 -18.58 3.47 35.75
N TRP A 154 -17.83 3.05 34.77
CA TRP A 154 -18.30 2.16 33.70
C TRP A 154 -17.13 1.36 33.13
N ASP A 155 -17.44 0.23 32.49
CA ASP A 155 -16.45 -0.54 31.74
C ASP A 155 -16.00 0.22 30.51
N GLU A 156 -14.71 0.10 30.20
CA GLU A 156 -14.15 0.63 28.98
C GLU A 156 -14.82 -0.03 27.76
N ILE A 157 -15.19 0.79 26.77
CA ILE A 157 -15.75 0.34 25.52
C ILE A 157 -14.64 0.36 24.47
N GLU A 158 -14.31 -0.79 23.93
CA GLU A 158 -13.28 -0.91 22.90
C GLU A 158 -13.55 0.02 21.71
N GLY A 159 -12.53 0.76 21.30
CA GLY A 159 -12.64 1.74 20.20
C GLY A 159 -13.23 3.10 20.61
N ALA A 160 -13.70 3.28 21.84
CA ALA A 160 -14.13 4.59 22.34
C ALA A 160 -12.92 5.49 22.58
N LYS A 161 -12.93 6.70 22.01
CA LYS A 161 -11.88 7.72 22.23
C LYS A 161 -12.20 8.69 23.34
N SER A 162 -13.48 8.83 23.66
CA SER A 162 -13.99 9.73 24.70
C SER A 162 -15.40 9.33 25.07
N TYR A 163 -15.83 9.76 26.26
CA TYR A 163 -17.17 9.54 26.79
C TYR A 163 -17.81 10.87 27.14
N ASP A 164 -19.07 11.04 26.73
CA ASP A 164 -19.92 12.15 27.17
C ASP A 164 -20.89 11.63 28.22
N VAL A 165 -20.73 12.07 29.46
CA VAL A 165 -21.60 11.68 30.55
C VAL A 165 -22.63 12.79 30.83
N LYS A 166 -23.91 12.45 30.75
CA LYS A 166 -25.01 13.39 31.07
C LYS A 166 -25.81 12.89 32.28
N LEU A 167 -25.81 13.67 33.31
CA LEU A 167 -26.71 13.44 34.44
C LEU A 167 -28.06 14.10 34.17
N LEU A 168 -29.09 13.29 34.01
CA LEU A 168 -30.46 13.77 33.78
C LEU A 168 -31.26 13.64 35.09
N ARG A 169 -32.00 14.70 35.42
CA ARG A 169 -32.91 14.71 36.54
C ARG A 169 -34.33 14.67 36.00
N ASP A 170 -35.08 13.64 36.39
CA ASP A 170 -36.48 13.56 36.02
C ASP A 170 -37.37 14.53 36.85
N GLU A 171 -38.60 14.71 36.41
CA GLU A 171 -39.56 15.57 37.08
C GLU A 171 -39.91 15.10 38.52
N ILE A 172 -39.56 13.87 38.89
CA ILE A 172 -39.78 13.28 40.23
C ILE A 172 -38.54 13.44 41.09
N GLY A 173 -37.46 14.03 40.57
CA GLY A 173 -36.25 14.32 41.34
C GLY A 173 -35.28 13.15 41.49
N ARG A 174 -35.45 12.05 40.70
CA ARG A 174 -34.49 10.95 40.62
C ARG A 174 -33.43 11.27 39.59
N ALA A 175 -32.17 11.01 39.92
CA ALA A 175 -31.08 11.10 38.98
C ALA A 175 -30.99 9.81 38.16
N HIS A 176 -30.82 9.91 36.84
CA HIS A 176 -30.48 8.83 35.91
C HIS A 176 -29.15 9.19 35.25
N VAL A 177 -28.31 8.21 35.09
CA VAL A 177 -27.01 8.34 34.42
C VAL A 177 -27.09 7.65 33.04
#